data_928ca5ef64efc48afa21c8398d7c9ca3
#
_entry.id   928ca5ef64efc48afa21c8398d7c9ca3
#
_cell.length_a   1.000
_cell.length_b   1.000
_cell.length_c   1.000
_cell.angle_alpha   90.00
_cell.angle_beta   90.00
_cell.angle_gamma   90.00
#
_symmetry.space_group_name_H-M   'P 1'
#
loop_
_entity.id
_entity.type
_entity.pdbx_description
1 polymer ?
#
loop_
_entity_poly.entity_id
_entity_poly.type
_entity_poly.pdbx_seq_one_letter_code
_entity_poly.pdbx_strand_id
1 'polypeptide(L)'
;RSTPDDKRKMKKRNRILVGGFGILFLCCAAGWMMGLQTCNQARSSNGQQPDKPAFQVILDTSIAPVIHLEYNMIQFYSRKSLENFYTAWNSTAEHKMSVVHLGDSHLQSDYFPGQVRKNLHAIHGDGGRGLIFPYSTANTYSSNEYKSEHTGEWEYAKSLRLPPKIPLGVIGMSSRTVKPNSSFTLTFDDPVPDTYDRLRVYCKKEHSSFDLEMDFGDGKPVLVTIDSSSADTLPYYEIALPKMDKILTGKVVKKNDFEEEFEFYGMTMECSADKGAVLHNCGVGGAMYRSVLYEDLFQEQLPTLDPDVVIIDFGTNDYLYDDSIKTDLDTQIVQTIQRIRAVTPDVSIILTSTQDMYWKGENLLHGEDFSKLIHSIAKRYDCGLFDWYWISGGRTTMSRWQEKSYANPDGIHLSPKGYRLKGDLLTDAMIRTEAWLEKNPAGDSLVFNFDSISAVQKKLILPDSLRKNPTGTGTKVIYTVKRGDTLGGIAHKYGCTVSQIKKWNGLRGDMIRVGQKLIVYKKPGRR
;
A
#
# COMPACT_ATOMS: atom_id res chain seq x y z
N ARG A 1 2.67 37.43 -7.94
CA ARG A 1 2.67 36.32 -8.91
C ARG A 1 4.10 36.14 -9.37
N SER A 2 4.84 35.18 -8.77
CA SER A 2 6.22 34.82 -9.13
C SER A 2 6.19 33.71 -10.19
N THR A 3 7.07 33.81 -11.17
CA THR A 3 7.16 32.88 -12.29
C THR A 3 7.94 31.61 -11.90
N PRO A 4 7.80 30.48 -12.65
CA PRO A 4 8.46 29.20 -12.34
C PRO A 4 10.00 29.25 -12.25
N ASP A 5 10.62 30.26 -12.84
CA ASP A 5 12.08 30.44 -12.86
C ASP A 5 12.67 30.87 -11.50
N ASP A 6 11.87 31.50 -10.63
CA ASP A 6 12.34 31.94 -9.31
C ASP A 6 12.50 30.79 -8.31
N LYS A 7 11.69 29.73 -8.44
CA LYS A 7 11.78 28.55 -7.57
C LYS A 7 13.02 27.68 -7.88
N ARG A 8 13.44 27.64 -9.15
CA ARG A 8 14.67 26.93 -9.56
C ARG A 8 15.95 27.63 -9.07
N LYS A 9 15.93 28.96 -8.97
CA LYS A 9 17.08 29.71 -8.46
C LYS A 9 17.25 29.60 -6.96
N MET A 10 16.18 29.39 -6.20
CA MET A 10 16.25 29.18 -4.75
C MET A 10 16.86 27.83 -4.35
N LYS A 11 16.54 26.73 -5.09
CA LYS A 11 17.13 25.41 -4.85
C LYS A 11 18.65 25.34 -5.12
N LYS A 12 19.18 26.23 -5.97
CA LYS A 12 20.64 26.32 -6.27
C LYS A 12 21.43 27.21 -5.28
N ARG A 13 20.77 28.03 -4.46
CA ARG A 13 21.46 28.99 -3.58
C ARG A 13 21.91 28.43 -2.23
N ASN A 14 21.41 27.31 -1.79
CA ASN A 14 21.76 26.70 -0.50
C ASN A 14 22.88 25.64 -0.57
N ARG A 15 23.56 25.51 -1.73
CA ARG A 15 24.68 24.55 -1.89
C ARG A 15 26.08 25.16 -1.98
N ILE A 16 26.25 26.45 -1.75
CA ILE A 16 27.57 27.09 -1.80
C ILE A 16 27.72 27.96 -0.57
N LEU A 17 28.32 27.44 0.49
CA LEU A 17 29.14 28.17 1.45
C LEU A 17 29.67 27.22 2.54
N VAL A 18 30.73 26.49 2.25
CA VAL A 18 31.88 26.25 3.16
C VAL A 18 33.05 25.79 2.28
N GLY A 19 33.97 26.64 2.08
CA GLY A 19 35.22 26.30 1.42
C GLY A 19 36.17 27.46 1.44
N GLY A 20 37.25 27.30 2.15
CA GLY A 20 38.42 28.08 1.87
C GLY A 20 39.12 28.66 3.09
N PHE A 21 40.17 28.04 3.55
CA PHE A 21 41.42 28.75 3.87
C PHE A 21 42.57 27.74 3.70
N GLY A 22 43.34 27.96 2.67
CA GLY A 22 44.61 27.29 2.46
C GLY A 22 45.74 28.01 3.19
N ILE A 23 46.76 27.25 3.59
CA ILE A 23 48.09 27.76 3.82
C ILE A 23 49.12 26.78 3.23
N LEU A 24 49.87 27.35 2.31
CA LEU A 24 51.10 26.83 1.68
C LEU A 24 52.18 26.60 2.73
N PHE A 25 52.90 25.48 2.68
CA PHE A 25 54.31 25.43 3.03
C PHE A 25 55.07 24.48 2.10
N LEU A 26 56.02 25.07 1.36
CA LEU A 26 57.14 24.41 0.69
C LEU A 26 58.23 24.08 1.74
N CYS A 27 58.93 22.96 1.59
CA CYS A 27 60.40 22.93 1.44
C CYS A 27 60.98 21.52 1.48
N CYS A 28 61.77 21.20 0.45
CA CYS A 28 63.08 20.55 0.39
C CYS A 28 63.21 19.09 0.84
N ALA A 29 63.39 18.16 -0.06
CA ALA A 29 64.57 17.75 -0.86
C ALA A 29 65.59 16.85 -0.13
N ALA A 30 66.01 15.83 -0.86
CA ALA A 30 67.20 14.98 -0.78
C ALA A 30 67.08 13.69 0.05
N GLY A 31 66.92 12.55 -0.57
CA GLY A 31 67.98 11.76 -1.20
C GLY A 31 68.22 10.50 -0.43
N TRP A 32 68.06 9.35 -1.02
CA TRP A 32 69.15 8.34 -1.26
C TRP A 32 68.54 7.09 -1.95
N MET A 33 69.28 6.69 -3.00
CA MET A 33 69.01 5.50 -3.81
C MET A 33 69.52 4.21 -3.10
N MET A 34 68.89 3.13 -3.49
CA MET A 34 69.29 1.77 -3.88
C MET A 34 68.33 0.75 -3.31
N GLY A 35 67.84 -0.17 -4.04
CA GLY A 35 68.21 -0.95 -5.17
C GLY A 35 67.08 -1.93 -5.58
N LEU A 36 66.94 -2.08 -6.84
CA LEU A 36 66.62 -3.24 -7.67
C LEU A 36 65.81 -4.41 -7.07
N GLN A 37 64.59 -4.71 -7.57
CA GLN A 37 64.39 -5.64 -8.71
C GLN A 37 62.89 -5.83 -8.99
N THR A 38 62.56 -5.55 -10.19
CA THR A 38 61.54 -6.14 -11.09
C THR A 38 60.58 -7.15 -10.54
N CYS A 39 59.27 -6.82 -10.63
CA CYS A 39 58.32 -7.72 -11.29
C CYS A 39 57.14 -6.93 -11.84
N ASN A 40 57.07 -6.78 -13.15
CA ASN A 40 55.92 -6.38 -13.91
C ASN A 40 54.79 -7.37 -13.70
N GLN A 41 53.68 -6.91 -13.13
CA GLN A 41 52.35 -7.36 -13.52
C GLN A 41 51.38 -6.27 -13.12
N ALA A 42 51.05 -5.39 -14.09
CA ALA A 42 49.85 -4.61 -14.06
C ALA A 42 48.64 -5.58 -14.11
N ARG A 43 48.08 -5.91 -12.96
CA ARG A 43 46.71 -6.40 -12.92
C ARG A 43 45.80 -5.20 -12.75
N SER A 44 45.12 -4.85 -13.83
CA SER A 44 43.90 -4.07 -13.77
C SER A 44 42.92 -4.80 -12.84
N SER A 45 42.81 -4.34 -11.61
CA SER A 45 41.68 -4.72 -10.76
C SER A 45 40.48 -3.98 -11.29
N ASN A 46 39.76 -4.58 -12.26
CA ASN A 46 38.35 -4.34 -12.42
C ASN A 46 37.73 -4.67 -11.06
N GLY A 47 37.33 -3.64 -10.33
CA GLY A 47 36.46 -3.78 -9.17
C GLY A 47 35.09 -4.27 -9.63
N GLN A 48 34.98 -5.58 -9.89
CA GLN A 48 33.68 -6.23 -9.89
C GLN A 48 33.18 -6.14 -8.45
N GLN A 49 32.18 -5.29 -8.23
CA GLN A 49 31.34 -5.42 -7.07
C GLN A 49 30.87 -6.89 -7.02
N PRO A 50 30.86 -7.53 -5.84
CA PRO A 50 30.33 -8.88 -5.72
C PRO A 50 28.92 -8.85 -6.29
N ASP A 51 28.62 -9.76 -7.24
CA ASP A 51 27.29 -9.92 -7.82
C ASP A 51 26.29 -9.99 -6.68
N LYS A 52 25.43 -8.95 -6.57
CA LYS A 52 24.28 -9.00 -5.66
C LYS A 52 23.48 -10.24 -6.05
N PRO A 53 23.06 -11.08 -5.10
CA PRO A 53 22.24 -12.23 -5.43
C PRO A 53 21.03 -11.74 -6.22
N ALA A 54 20.88 -12.27 -7.46
CA ALA A 54 19.79 -11.89 -8.32
C ALA A 54 18.48 -12.22 -7.61
N PHE A 55 17.62 -11.20 -7.41
CA PHE A 55 16.28 -11.42 -6.87
C PHE A 55 15.51 -12.39 -7.80
N GLN A 56 14.91 -13.41 -7.23
CA GLN A 56 14.15 -14.40 -7.98
C GLN A 56 12.91 -14.81 -7.21
N VAL A 57 11.75 -14.73 -7.86
CA VAL A 57 10.50 -15.29 -7.31
C VAL A 57 10.56 -16.81 -7.40
N ILE A 58 10.41 -17.45 -6.24
CA ILE A 58 10.30 -18.92 -6.16
C ILE A 58 8.80 -19.25 -6.03
N LEU A 59 8.22 -19.78 -7.11
CA LEU A 59 6.84 -20.25 -7.10
C LEU A 59 6.77 -21.68 -6.57
N ASP A 60 5.93 -21.87 -5.56
CA ASP A 60 5.47 -23.21 -5.16
C ASP A 60 4.77 -23.89 -6.35
N THR A 61 5.13 -25.14 -6.66
CA THR A 61 4.57 -25.92 -7.77
C THR A 61 3.04 -26.03 -7.72
N SER A 62 2.44 -25.87 -6.55
CA SER A 62 1.00 -25.92 -6.36
C SER A 62 0.26 -24.70 -6.89
N ILE A 63 0.88 -23.48 -6.85
CA ILE A 63 0.29 -22.22 -7.29
C ILE A 63 0.82 -21.78 -8.66
N ALA A 64 2.01 -22.23 -9.04
CA ALA A 64 2.65 -21.89 -10.31
C ALA A 64 1.73 -22.02 -11.54
N PRO A 65 0.88 -23.06 -11.68
CA PRO A 65 -0.03 -23.18 -12.83
C PRO A 65 -1.16 -22.13 -12.86
N VAL A 66 -1.33 -21.34 -11.80
CA VAL A 66 -2.34 -20.28 -11.72
C VAL A 66 -1.76 -18.93 -12.08
N ILE A 67 -0.45 -18.75 -11.84
CA ILE A 67 0.25 -17.48 -12.04
C ILE A 67 0.71 -17.36 -13.50
N HIS A 68 0.38 -16.27 -14.15
CA HIS A 68 0.82 -15.95 -15.50
C HIS A 68 2.09 -15.09 -15.46
N LEU A 69 3.25 -15.72 -15.24
CA LEU A 69 4.55 -15.03 -15.16
C LEU A 69 4.93 -14.32 -16.45
N GLU A 70 4.42 -14.75 -17.59
CA GLU A 70 4.61 -14.09 -18.89
C GLU A 70 4.04 -12.68 -18.94
N TYR A 71 3.06 -12.36 -18.08
CA TYR A 71 2.45 -11.04 -17.95
C TYR A 71 2.99 -10.26 -16.75
N ASN A 72 3.91 -10.85 -15.95
CA ASN A 72 4.39 -10.23 -14.73
C ASN A 72 5.42 -9.13 -15.03
N MET A 73 4.93 -7.97 -15.44
CA MET A 73 5.69 -6.76 -15.74
C MET A 73 4.86 -5.52 -15.41
N ILE A 74 5.52 -4.40 -15.15
CA ILE A 74 4.85 -3.10 -15.12
C ILE A 74 4.63 -2.67 -16.57
N GLN A 75 3.38 -2.67 -17.01
CA GLN A 75 2.97 -2.25 -18.34
C GLN A 75 2.92 -0.71 -18.41
N PHE A 76 3.13 -0.15 -19.57
CA PHE A 76 3.05 1.30 -19.79
C PHE A 76 2.77 1.61 -21.26
N TYR A 77 2.09 2.73 -21.49
CA TYR A 77 1.74 3.22 -22.84
C TYR A 77 2.72 4.28 -23.35
N SER A 78 3.52 4.87 -22.47
CA SER A 78 4.64 5.74 -22.77
C SER A 78 5.73 5.49 -21.73
N ARG A 79 6.98 5.41 -22.20
CA ARG A 79 8.17 5.22 -21.35
C ARG A 79 8.31 6.31 -20.28
N LYS A 80 7.85 7.53 -20.61
CA LYS A 80 7.86 8.67 -19.71
C LYS A 80 7.12 8.41 -18.40
N SER A 81 6.06 7.59 -18.42
CA SER A 81 5.25 7.29 -17.22
C SER A 81 6.06 6.68 -16.07
N LEU A 82 7.19 6.03 -16.38
CA LEU A 82 8.04 5.34 -15.40
C LEU A 82 9.45 5.98 -15.28
N GLU A 83 9.69 7.12 -15.96
CA GLU A 83 11.02 7.72 -16.03
C GLU A 83 11.57 8.13 -14.66
N ASN A 84 10.76 8.82 -13.84
CA ASN A 84 11.19 9.24 -12.51
C ASN A 84 11.45 8.02 -11.60
N PHE A 85 10.58 7.02 -11.63
CA PHE A 85 10.74 5.79 -10.85
C PHE A 85 12.05 5.08 -11.19
N TYR A 86 12.35 4.80 -12.47
CA TYR A 86 13.58 4.09 -12.83
C TYR A 86 14.83 4.95 -12.73
N THR A 87 14.71 6.28 -12.78
CA THR A 87 15.80 7.17 -12.42
C THR A 87 16.18 7.03 -10.95
N ALA A 88 15.21 7.04 -10.05
CA ALA A 88 15.43 6.81 -8.63
C ALA A 88 15.91 5.39 -8.35
N TRP A 89 15.32 4.37 -8.98
CA TRP A 89 15.70 2.96 -8.87
C TRP A 89 17.19 2.73 -9.15
N ASN A 90 17.73 3.40 -10.17
CA ASN A 90 19.13 3.26 -10.59
C ASN A 90 20.09 4.17 -9.82
N SER A 91 19.61 5.08 -8.97
CA SER A 91 20.43 6.04 -8.21
C SER A 91 20.42 5.84 -6.70
N THR A 92 19.96 4.70 -6.20
CA THR A 92 19.75 4.45 -4.76
C THR A 92 21.02 4.47 -3.90
N ALA A 93 22.20 4.51 -4.49
CA ALA A 93 23.46 4.75 -3.77
C ALA A 93 23.62 6.22 -3.31
N GLU A 94 22.97 7.17 -4.01
CA GLU A 94 23.13 8.62 -3.82
C GLU A 94 21.77 9.34 -3.62
N HIS A 95 20.65 8.63 -3.78
CA HIS A 95 19.29 9.10 -3.61
C HIS A 95 18.44 8.04 -2.91
N LYS A 96 17.70 8.43 -1.88
CA LYS A 96 16.75 7.53 -1.21
C LYS A 96 15.48 7.42 -2.06
N MET A 97 15.31 6.29 -2.74
CA MET A 97 14.09 6.02 -3.49
C MET A 97 12.90 5.90 -2.54
N SER A 98 11.89 6.74 -2.74
CA SER A 98 10.67 6.78 -1.94
C SER A 98 9.47 6.24 -2.71
N VAL A 99 8.84 5.23 -2.14
CA VAL A 99 7.63 4.57 -2.66
C VAL A 99 6.47 4.86 -1.73
N VAL A 100 5.40 5.47 -2.24
CA VAL A 100 4.14 5.62 -1.50
C VAL A 100 3.11 4.64 -2.06
N HIS A 101 2.57 3.77 -1.21
CA HIS A 101 1.62 2.73 -1.59
C HIS A 101 0.26 3.02 -0.96
N LEU A 102 -0.66 3.56 -1.78
CA LEU A 102 -2.04 3.88 -1.40
C LEU A 102 -2.95 2.67 -1.65
N GLY A 103 -3.81 2.32 -0.70
CA GLY A 103 -4.74 1.23 -0.92
C GLY A 103 -5.67 0.93 0.26
N ASP A 104 -6.27 -0.23 0.21
CA ASP A 104 -7.33 -0.65 1.12
C ASP A 104 -6.89 -1.72 2.15
N SER A 105 -7.79 -2.64 2.51
CA SER A 105 -7.51 -3.73 3.44
C SER A 105 -6.41 -4.69 2.97
N HIS A 106 -6.14 -4.74 1.66
CA HIS A 106 -5.07 -5.56 1.10
C HIS A 106 -3.68 -5.07 1.52
N LEU A 107 -3.55 -3.78 1.90
CA LEU A 107 -2.31 -3.15 2.34
C LEU A 107 -2.23 -3.02 3.87
N GLN A 108 -3.33 -2.70 4.56
CA GLN A 108 -3.32 -2.28 5.97
C GLN A 108 -2.56 -3.24 6.89
N SER A 109 -2.70 -4.56 6.70
CA SER A 109 -1.99 -5.56 7.51
C SER A 109 -0.48 -5.64 7.24
N ASP A 110 0.00 -4.95 6.21
CA ASP A 110 1.41 -4.83 5.82
C ASP A 110 2.09 -6.13 5.35
N TYR A 111 1.33 -7.22 5.12
CA TYR A 111 1.93 -8.44 4.53
C TYR A 111 2.40 -8.24 3.09
N PHE A 112 1.64 -7.49 2.29
CA PHE A 112 1.98 -7.21 0.91
C PHE A 112 3.00 -6.07 0.80
N PRO A 113 2.73 -4.83 1.27
CA PRO A 113 3.69 -3.74 1.18
C PRO A 113 4.96 -4.02 2.00
N GLY A 114 4.85 -4.71 3.15
CA GLY A 114 6.01 -5.14 3.94
C GLY A 114 6.93 -6.11 3.20
N GLN A 115 6.37 -7.03 2.40
CA GLN A 115 7.19 -7.90 1.54
C GLN A 115 7.89 -7.10 0.43
N VAL A 116 7.20 -6.15 -0.22
CA VAL A 116 7.82 -5.25 -1.22
C VAL A 116 8.95 -4.44 -0.57
N ARG A 117 8.71 -3.83 0.61
CA ARG A 117 9.72 -3.09 1.37
C ARG A 117 10.95 -3.95 1.66
N LYS A 118 10.74 -5.16 2.18
CA LYS A 118 11.82 -6.11 2.44
C LYS A 118 12.65 -6.41 1.20
N ASN A 119 12.00 -6.62 0.07
CA ASN A 119 12.67 -6.90 -1.20
C ASN A 119 13.44 -5.68 -1.70
N LEU A 120 12.86 -4.49 -1.65
CA LEU A 120 13.52 -3.24 -2.03
C LEU A 120 14.74 -2.97 -1.15
N HIS A 121 14.64 -3.19 0.17
CA HIS A 121 15.79 -3.06 1.07
C HIS A 121 16.92 -4.04 0.71
N ALA A 122 16.58 -5.28 0.34
CA ALA A 122 17.57 -6.26 -0.08
C ALA A 122 18.30 -5.89 -1.39
N ILE A 123 17.59 -5.21 -2.31
CA ILE A 123 18.10 -4.81 -3.63
C ILE A 123 18.88 -3.49 -3.53
N HIS A 124 18.29 -2.49 -2.86
CA HIS A 124 18.75 -1.09 -2.91
C HIS A 124 19.40 -0.60 -1.61
N GLY A 125 19.24 -1.34 -0.51
CA GLY A 125 19.61 -0.91 0.83
C GLY A 125 18.42 -0.35 1.61
N ASP A 126 18.54 -0.39 2.92
CA ASP A 126 17.48 0.04 3.84
C ASP A 126 17.52 1.55 4.06
N GLY A 127 16.53 2.27 3.57
CA GLY A 127 16.32 3.72 3.71
C GLY A 127 15.39 4.09 4.85
N GLY A 128 14.74 3.11 5.50
CA GLY A 128 13.81 3.32 6.59
C GLY A 128 12.52 2.50 6.49
N ARG A 129 11.81 2.44 7.61
CA ARG A 129 10.51 1.75 7.72
C ARG A 129 9.40 2.47 6.94
N GLY A 130 9.49 3.79 6.81
CA GLY A 130 8.44 4.63 6.29
C GLY A 130 7.33 4.91 7.30
N LEU A 131 6.09 5.14 6.82
CA LEU A 131 4.94 5.52 7.64
C LEU A 131 4.54 4.42 8.64
N ILE A 132 4.28 4.83 9.86
CA ILE A 132 3.72 4.02 10.96
C ILE A 132 2.58 4.80 11.64
N PHE A 133 1.64 4.07 12.22
CA PHE A 133 0.49 4.64 12.92
C PHE A 133 0.13 3.79 14.14
N PRO A 134 -0.29 4.39 15.28
CA PRO A 134 -0.80 3.67 16.43
C PRO A 134 -2.24 3.19 16.18
N TYR A 135 -2.41 2.14 15.40
CA TYR A 135 -3.69 1.63 14.90
C TYR A 135 -4.76 1.42 15.98
N SER A 136 -4.34 1.14 17.22
CA SER A 136 -5.26 0.99 18.36
C SER A 136 -6.03 2.29 18.65
N THR A 137 -5.42 3.47 18.44
CA THR A 137 -6.10 4.78 18.64
C THR A 137 -7.17 5.04 17.58
N ALA A 138 -7.07 4.40 16.41
CA ALA A 138 -8.07 4.43 15.35
C ALA A 138 -9.03 3.23 15.39
N ASN A 139 -9.03 2.46 16.48
CA ASN A 139 -9.86 1.27 16.66
C ASN A 139 -9.83 0.32 15.44
N THR A 140 -8.62 -0.08 15.04
CA THR A 140 -8.40 -0.98 13.93
C THR A 140 -7.21 -1.91 14.21
N TYR A 141 -7.01 -2.93 13.33
CA TYR A 141 -5.94 -3.90 13.50
C TYR A 141 -4.57 -3.31 13.09
N SER A 142 -3.54 -3.75 13.79
CA SER A 142 -2.16 -3.32 13.58
C SER A 142 -1.53 -3.92 12.32
N SER A 143 -0.38 -3.38 11.92
CA SER A 143 0.58 -4.01 11.02
C SER A 143 1.00 -5.39 11.54
N ASN A 144 1.49 -6.27 10.65
CA ASN A 144 2.08 -7.54 11.03
C ASN A 144 3.52 -7.41 11.58
N GLU A 145 4.09 -6.21 11.63
CA GLU A 145 5.45 -5.97 12.11
C GLU A 145 5.50 -5.32 13.49
N TYR A 146 4.38 -4.80 13.97
CA TYR A 146 4.28 -4.25 15.32
C TYR A 146 2.85 -4.30 15.85
N LYS A 147 2.71 -4.36 17.16
CA LYS A 147 1.46 -4.21 17.89
C LYS A 147 1.29 -2.76 18.32
N SER A 148 0.03 -2.34 18.41
CA SER A 148 -0.33 -1.01 18.87
C SER A 148 -1.30 -1.13 20.02
N GLU A 149 -1.01 -0.43 21.13
CA GLU A 149 -1.86 -0.31 22.30
C GLU A 149 -2.03 1.17 22.64
N HIS A 150 -3.07 1.53 23.38
CA HIS A 150 -3.27 2.91 23.85
C HIS A 150 -3.91 2.96 25.24
N THR A 151 -3.76 4.10 25.90
CA THR A 151 -4.51 4.46 27.10
C THR A 151 -5.26 5.77 26.89
N GLY A 152 -6.23 6.06 27.74
CA GLY A 152 -7.08 7.23 27.60
C GLY A 152 -8.16 7.08 26.53
N GLU A 153 -8.79 8.19 26.19
CA GLU A 153 -9.90 8.23 25.22
C GLU A 153 -9.42 8.88 23.93
N TRP A 154 -9.64 8.20 22.81
CA TRP A 154 -9.27 8.66 21.47
C TRP A 154 -10.47 8.70 20.56
N GLU A 155 -10.76 9.85 19.98
CA GLU A 155 -11.61 9.97 18.80
C GLU A 155 -10.76 9.66 17.55
N TYR A 156 -11.38 9.13 16.49
CA TYR A 156 -10.65 8.78 15.27
C TYR A 156 -11.48 9.01 14.02
N ALA A 157 -10.78 9.22 12.91
CA ALA A 157 -11.33 9.16 11.57
C ALA A 157 -10.50 8.19 10.70
N LYS A 158 -11.17 7.61 9.72
CA LYS A 158 -10.57 6.76 8.67
C LYS A 158 -11.23 7.10 7.35
N SER A 159 -10.48 7.04 6.27
CA SER A 159 -10.95 7.33 4.91
C SER A 159 -12.01 6.36 4.38
N LEU A 160 -12.42 5.40 5.21
CA LEU A 160 -13.59 4.52 5.01
C LEU A 160 -14.94 5.26 5.22
N ARG A 161 -15.02 6.17 6.20
CA ARG A 161 -16.26 6.88 6.55
C ARG A 161 -16.17 8.33 6.10
N LEU A 162 -16.98 8.70 5.13
CA LEU A 162 -16.95 9.99 4.44
C LEU A 162 -18.25 10.77 4.65
N PRO A 163 -18.17 12.09 4.94
CA PRO A 163 -16.94 12.85 5.22
C PRO A 163 -16.31 12.44 6.56
N PRO A 164 -14.98 12.60 6.74
CA PRO A 164 -14.32 12.32 8.01
C PRO A 164 -14.73 13.34 9.08
N LYS A 165 -14.70 12.92 10.36
CA LYS A 165 -15.06 13.79 11.49
C LYS A 165 -13.92 14.71 11.92
N ILE A 166 -12.70 14.27 11.72
CA ILE A 166 -11.47 15.03 11.94
C ILE A 166 -10.62 14.93 10.66
N PRO A 167 -9.75 15.91 10.36
CA PRO A 167 -8.92 15.90 9.18
C PRO A 167 -8.12 14.61 9.03
N LEU A 168 -7.92 14.16 7.80
CA LEU A 168 -7.14 12.97 7.49
C LEU A 168 -5.81 13.35 6.85
N GLY A 169 -4.73 12.76 7.36
CA GLY A 169 -3.41 12.81 6.74
C GLY A 169 -3.25 11.81 5.59
N VAL A 170 -2.08 11.83 4.97
CA VAL A 170 -1.71 10.96 3.82
C VAL A 170 -1.85 9.46 4.09
N ILE A 171 -1.78 9.04 5.35
CA ILE A 171 -1.99 7.63 5.74
C ILE A 171 -3.47 7.22 5.70
N GLY A 172 -4.40 8.18 5.49
CA GLY A 172 -5.84 7.93 5.45
C GLY A 172 -6.46 7.65 6.82
N MET A 173 -5.74 7.90 7.90
CA MET A 173 -6.20 7.75 9.29
C MET A 173 -5.73 8.92 10.13
N SER A 174 -6.52 9.25 11.15
CA SER A 174 -6.17 10.23 12.20
C SER A 174 -6.79 9.84 13.52
N SER A 175 -6.19 10.32 14.60
CA SER A 175 -6.72 10.18 15.95
C SER A 175 -6.56 11.48 16.74
N ARG A 176 -7.51 11.74 17.65
CA ARG A 176 -7.55 12.94 18.46
C ARG A 176 -7.90 12.59 19.90
N THR A 177 -7.27 13.28 20.86
CA THR A 177 -7.64 13.19 22.27
C THR A 177 -7.71 14.58 22.90
N VAL A 178 -8.72 14.79 23.73
CA VAL A 178 -8.87 15.95 24.62
C VAL A 178 -8.48 15.61 26.07
N LYS A 179 -7.96 14.40 26.29
CA LYS A 179 -7.57 13.92 27.62
C LYS A 179 -6.05 13.99 27.78
N PRO A 180 -5.52 14.85 28.63
CA PRO A 180 -4.09 14.84 28.96
C PRO A 180 -3.69 13.48 29.56
N ASN A 181 -2.44 13.10 29.38
CA ASN A 181 -1.85 11.81 29.75
C ASN A 181 -2.40 10.61 28.96
N SER A 182 -3.24 10.78 27.94
CA SER A 182 -3.49 9.71 26.97
C SER A 182 -2.18 9.30 26.31
N SER A 183 -2.03 8.01 25.99
CA SER A 183 -0.80 7.51 25.37
C SER A 183 -1.08 6.44 24.34
N PHE A 184 -0.10 6.21 23.49
CA PHE A 184 -0.03 5.04 22.62
C PHE A 184 1.33 4.37 22.76
N THR A 185 1.37 3.06 22.54
CA THR A 185 2.60 2.26 22.54
C THR A 185 2.65 1.40 21.28
N LEU A 186 3.77 1.44 20.58
CA LEU A 186 4.11 0.52 19.50
C LEU A 186 5.15 -0.47 20.01
N THR A 187 4.89 -1.77 19.83
CA THR A 187 5.82 -2.84 20.18
C THR A 187 6.17 -3.59 18.90
N PHE A 188 7.36 -3.39 18.39
CA PHE A 188 7.87 -4.03 17.17
C PHE A 188 8.20 -5.50 17.44
N ASP A 189 7.95 -6.36 16.46
CA ASP A 189 8.27 -7.79 16.55
C ASP A 189 9.79 -8.03 16.54
N ASP A 190 10.52 -7.26 15.73
CA ASP A 190 11.98 -7.27 15.64
C ASP A 190 12.57 -5.95 16.18
N PRO A 191 13.84 -5.94 16.66
CA PRO A 191 14.52 -4.71 17.04
C PRO A 191 14.56 -3.71 15.88
N VAL A 192 14.36 -2.43 16.19
CA VAL A 192 14.46 -1.36 15.20
C VAL A 192 15.93 -1.20 14.79
N PRO A 193 16.25 -1.18 13.49
CA PRO A 193 17.63 -1.02 13.03
C PRO A 193 18.30 0.25 13.56
N ASP A 194 19.54 0.12 14.06
CA ASP A 194 20.36 1.24 14.55
C ASP A 194 20.61 2.35 13.48
N THR A 195 20.36 2.03 12.22
CA THR A 195 20.47 2.98 11.10
C THR A 195 19.30 3.93 10.99
N TYR A 196 18.17 3.63 11.67
CA TYR A 196 17.03 4.54 11.71
C TYR A 196 17.32 5.60 12.77
N ASP A 197 17.56 6.81 12.31
CA ASP A 197 18.00 7.94 13.15
C ASP A 197 17.08 9.16 13.10
N ARG A 198 15.94 9.03 12.34
CA ARG A 198 14.99 10.11 12.11
C ARG A 198 13.56 9.66 12.27
N LEU A 199 12.80 10.39 13.08
CA LEU A 199 11.36 10.25 13.26
C LEU A 199 10.68 11.57 12.91
N ARG A 200 9.68 11.54 12.01
CA ARG A 200 8.83 12.69 11.72
C ARG A 200 7.43 12.42 12.27
N VAL A 201 6.95 13.31 13.12
CA VAL A 201 5.66 13.24 13.81
C VAL A 201 4.69 14.21 13.13
N TYR A 202 3.70 13.68 12.44
CA TYR A 202 2.64 14.45 11.78
C TYR A 202 1.50 14.68 12.76
N CYS A 203 1.27 15.92 13.14
CA CYS A 203 0.23 16.32 14.10
C CYS A 203 -0.26 17.75 13.81
N LYS A 204 -1.38 18.12 14.41
CA LYS A 204 -1.91 19.47 14.32
C LYS A 204 -0.97 20.44 15.06
N LYS A 205 -0.46 21.46 14.35
CA LYS A 205 0.46 22.47 14.88
C LYS A 205 -0.29 23.74 15.23
N GLU A 206 -1.02 23.72 16.35
CA GLU A 206 -1.74 24.87 16.84
C GLU A 206 -1.34 25.20 18.28
N HIS A 207 -1.49 26.45 18.66
CA HIS A 207 -1.18 26.93 20.02
C HIS A 207 -2.01 26.21 21.11
N SER A 208 -3.21 25.73 20.75
CA SER A 208 -4.09 24.95 21.62
C SER A 208 -3.77 23.44 21.65
N SER A 209 -2.76 22.98 20.93
CA SER A 209 -2.39 21.58 20.92
C SER A 209 -1.60 21.19 22.17
N PHE A 210 -1.88 20.00 22.72
CA PHE A 210 -1.02 19.39 23.76
C PHE A 210 0.34 19.03 23.19
N ASP A 211 1.37 19.07 24.02
CA ASP A 211 2.70 18.54 23.71
C ASP A 211 2.71 17.00 23.65
N LEU A 212 3.73 16.44 23.02
CA LEU A 212 3.94 14.99 22.93
C LEU A 212 5.30 14.60 23.54
N GLU A 213 5.27 13.73 24.53
CA GLU A 213 6.44 13.10 25.14
C GLU A 213 6.68 11.74 24.50
N MET A 214 7.86 11.54 23.88
CA MET A 214 8.22 10.30 23.18
C MET A 214 9.28 9.55 23.98
N ASP A 215 8.99 8.29 24.37
CA ASP A 215 9.93 7.37 25.03
C ASP A 215 10.27 6.20 24.07
N PHE A 216 11.55 5.92 23.97
CA PHE A 216 12.11 4.91 23.09
C PHE A 216 12.56 3.64 23.84
N GLY A 217 12.03 3.44 25.04
CA GLY A 217 12.32 2.27 25.88
C GLY A 217 13.51 2.44 26.80
N ASP A 218 14.15 3.60 26.86
CA ASP A 218 15.30 3.91 27.73
C ASP A 218 14.91 4.72 28.99
N GLY A 219 13.61 5.06 29.12
CA GLY A 219 13.09 5.86 30.23
C GLY A 219 13.54 7.32 30.23
N LYS A 220 14.03 7.82 29.10
CA LYS A 220 14.46 9.22 28.91
C LYS A 220 13.64 9.87 27.81
N PRO A 221 12.40 10.25 28.10
CA PRO A 221 11.51 10.76 27.07
C PRO A 221 12.01 12.06 26.46
N VAL A 222 11.80 12.21 25.16
CA VAL A 222 12.02 13.43 24.39
C VAL A 222 10.70 14.18 24.30
N LEU A 223 10.68 15.44 24.73
CA LEU A 223 9.49 16.27 24.61
C LEU A 223 9.46 16.97 23.25
N VAL A 224 8.38 16.77 22.52
CA VAL A 224 8.01 17.52 21.33
C VAL A 224 7.07 18.63 21.77
N THR A 225 7.59 19.84 21.89
CA THR A 225 6.76 21.02 22.17
C THR A 225 6.04 21.43 20.89
N ILE A 226 4.72 21.45 20.95
CA ILE A 226 3.87 21.82 19.82
C ILE A 226 3.56 23.30 19.90
N ASP A 227 4.15 24.07 19.00
CA ASP A 227 4.01 25.51 18.93
C ASP A 227 3.73 25.97 17.51
N SER A 228 2.68 26.75 17.32
CA SER A 228 2.33 27.40 16.06
C SER A 228 3.27 28.54 15.66
N SER A 229 4.10 29.02 16.61
CA SER A 229 5.02 30.13 16.38
C SER A 229 6.31 29.74 15.67
N SER A 230 6.55 28.43 15.43
CA SER A 230 7.71 28.01 14.67
C SER A 230 7.59 28.57 13.24
N ALA A 231 8.63 29.25 12.77
CA ALA A 231 8.73 29.76 11.39
C ALA A 231 8.74 28.62 10.34
N ASP A 232 8.64 27.39 10.81
CA ASP A 232 8.65 26.17 10.02
C ASP A 232 7.21 25.83 9.57
N THR A 233 7.00 25.82 8.25
CA THR A 233 5.72 25.50 7.62
C THR A 233 5.54 23.99 7.34
N LEU A 234 6.44 23.14 7.84
CA LEU A 234 6.36 21.70 7.64
C LEU A 234 5.20 21.10 8.44
N PRO A 235 4.46 20.11 7.87
CA PRO A 235 3.30 19.48 8.54
C PRO A 235 3.71 18.45 9.61
N TYR A 236 4.95 18.44 10.05
CA TYR A 236 5.50 17.49 11.03
C TYR A 236 6.53 18.16 11.94
N TYR A 237 6.83 17.50 13.04
CA TYR A 237 8.05 17.73 13.83
C TYR A 237 9.04 16.63 13.55
N GLU A 238 10.31 17.01 13.29
CA GLU A 238 11.40 16.04 13.11
C GLU A 238 12.16 15.87 14.42
N ILE A 239 12.35 14.62 14.84
CA ILE A 239 13.04 14.23 16.06
C ILE A 239 14.20 13.32 15.67
N ALA A 240 15.36 13.52 16.28
CA ALA A 240 16.41 12.52 16.21
C ALA A 240 15.94 11.25 16.93
N LEU A 241 15.88 10.14 16.22
CA LEU A 241 15.51 8.84 16.77
C LEU A 241 16.74 8.23 17.45
N PRO A 242 16.76 8.06 18.77
CA PRO A 242 17.83 7.37 19.45
C PRO A 242 17.78 5.87 19.13
N LYS A 243 18.87 5.18 19.39
CA LYS A 243 18.86 3.71 19.32
C LYS A 243 17.80 3.17 20.26
N MET A 244 16.93 2.34 19.73
CA MET A 244 15.85 1.70 20.48
C MET A 244 15.79 0.21 20.17
N ASP A 245 15.28 -0.59 21.11
CA ASP A 245 15.06 -2.01 20.84
C ASP A 245 13.71 -2.20 20.11
N LYS A 246 12.61 -2.26 20.84
CA LYS A 246 11.31 -2.65 20.26
C LYS A 246 10.15 -1.74 20.64
N ILE A 247 10.31 -0.88 21.65
CA ILE A 247 9.20 -0.14 22.24
C ILE A 247 9.35 1.34 21.94
N LEU A 248 8.28 1.91 21.40
CA LEU A 248 8.09 3.34 21.21
C LEU A 248 6.78 3.74 21.86
N THR A 249 6.81 4.69 22.78
CA THR A 249 5.62 5.22 23.47
C THR A 249 5.50 6.71 23.23
N GLY A 250 4.33 7.18 22.84
CA GLY A 250 3.96 8.60 22.81
C GLY A 250 2.93 8.89 23.89
N LYS A 251 3.19 9.89 24.73
CA LYS A 251 2.28 10.34 25.79
C LYS A 251 1.96 11.82 25.60
N VAL A 252 0.68 12.12 25.62
CA VAL A 252 0.17 13.49 25.49
C VAL A 252 0.33 14.25 26.79
N VAL A 253 0.91 15.46 26.75
CA VAL A 253 1.21 16.28 27.92
C VAL A 253 0.56 17.66 27.78
N LYS A 254 -0.35 17.98 28.70
CA LYS A 254 -0.91 19.32 28.84
C LYS A 254 -0.02 20.14 29.76
N LYS A 255 0.49 21.29 29.31
CA LYS A 255 1.32 22.22 30.11
C LYS A 255 0.59 23.47 30.49
N ASN A 256 -0.32 23.96 29.66
CA ASN A 256 -0.98 25.23 29.82
C ASN A 256 -2.50 25.08 29.79
N ASP A 257 -3.21 25.98 30.43
CA ASP A 257 -4.69 25.92 30.53
C ASP A 257 -5.39 26.13 29.18
N PHE A 258 -4.78 26.85 28.26
CA PHE A 258 -5.31 27.10 26.92
C PHE A 258 -5.14 25.91 25.95
N GLU A 259 -4.35 24.90 26.29
CA GLU A 259 -4.22 23.69 25.48
C GLU A 259 -5.46 22.82 25.65
N GLU A 260 -6.03 22.34 24.55
CA GLU A 260 -7.34 21.68 24.50
C GLU A 260 -7.30 20.24 24.00
N GLU A 261 -6.44 19.94 23.02
CA GLU A 261 -6.43 18.65 22.32
C GLU A 261 -5.06 18.29 21.75
N PHE A 262 -4.91 17.03 21.36
CA PHE A 262 -3.83 16.55 20.51
C PHE A 262 -4.41 15.80 19.32
N GLU A 263 -4.09 16.24 18.11
CA GLU A 263 -4.57 15.60 16.86
C GLU A 263 -3.38 15.05 16.08
N PHE A 264 -3.43 13.77 15.76
CA PHE A 264 -2.31 12.99 15.26
C PHE A 264 -2.62 12.33 13.93
N TYR A 265 -1.67 12.41 12.98
CA TYR A 265 -1.83 11.94 11.59
C TYR A 265 -0.86 10.84 11.19
N GLY A 266 0.06 10.44 12.06
CA GLY A 266 1.05 9.38 11.81
C GLY A 266 2.48 9.83 12.04
N MET A 267 3.41 8.93 11.81
CA MET A 267 4.86 9.17 11.91
C MET A 267 5.58 8.49 10.75
N THR A 268 6.78 9.00 10.36
CA THR A 268 7.73 8.22 9.57
C THR A 268 8.94 7.86 10.41
N MET A 269 9.49 6.67 10.18
CA MET A 269 10.72 6.20 10.81
C MET A 269 11.72 5.85 9.70
N GLU A 270 12.83 6.59 9.63
CA GLU A 270 13.73 6.56 8.49
C GLU A 270 15.21 6.71 8.85
N CYS A 271 16.09 6.36 7.91
CA CYS A 271 17.46 6.81 7.89
C CYS A 271 17.53 8.28 7.41
N SER A 272 18.34 9.12 8.05
CA SER A 272 18.60 10.49 7.55
C SER A 272 19.46 10.50 6.29
N ALA A 273 20.24 9.45 6.06
CA ALA A 273 21.06 9.30 4.86
C ALA A 273 20.20 9.22 3.59
N ASP A 274 20.58 10.01 2.57
CA ASP A 274 19.91 10.03 1.27
C ASP A 274 20.36 8.87 0.39
N LYS A 275 19.98 7.64 0.76
CA LYS A 275 20.31 6.40 0.03
C LYS A 275 19.37 5.26 0.42
N GLY A 276 19.36 4.21 -0.40
CA GLY A 276 18.51 3.04 -0.18
C GLY A 276 17.07 3.27 -0.65
N ALA A 277 16.15 2.47 -0.15
CA ALA A 277 14.73 2.57 -0.47
C ALA A 277 13.89 2.68 0.80
N VAL A 278 12.81 3.45 0.74
CA VAL A 278 11.77 3.53 1.76
C VAL A 278 10.41 3.28 1.13
N LEU A 279 9.53 2.55 1.82
CA LEU A 279 8.16 2.34 1.39
C LEU A 279 7.18 2.79 2.46
N HIS A 280 6.33 3.75 2.10
CA HIS A 280 5.26 4.28 2.94
C HIS A 280 3.95 3.55 2.64
N ASN A 281 3.50 2.72 3.58
CA ASN A 281 2.22 2.02 3.48
C ASN A 281 1.07 2.91 3.96
N CYS A 282 0.15 3.25 3.05
CA CYS A 282 -1.05 4.04 3.29
C CYS A 282 -2.32 3.19 3.08
N GLY A 283 -2.34 1.99 3.65
CA GLY A 283 -3.47 1.07 3.56
C GLY A 283 -4.52 1.31 4.63
N VAL A 284 -5.79 1.48 4.22
CA VAL A 284 -6.95 1.64 5.13
C VAL A 284 -8.06 0.68 4.75
N GLY A 285 -8.37 -0.27 5.65
CA GLY A 285 -9.41 -1.28 5.41
C GLY A 285 -10.75 -0.66 5.02
N GLY A 286 -11.26 -1.06 3.85
CA GLY A 286 -12.52 -0.57 3.31
C GLY A 286 -12.41 0.72 2.48
N ALA A 287 -11.23 1.33 2.35
CA ALA A 287 -11.03 2.52 1.53
C ALA A 287 -11.26 2.24 0.03
N MET A 288 -11.56 3.29 -0.73
CA MET A 288 -11.89 3.30 -2.14
C MET A 288 -11.10 4.44 -2.82
N TYR A 289 -11.09 4.51 -4.15
CA TYR A 289 -10.49 5.64 -4.86
C TYR A 289 -11.00 6.99 -4.35
N ARG A 290 -12.32 7.12 -4.15
CA ARG A 290 -12.91 8.36 -3.61
C ARG A 290 -12.41 8.72 -2.21
N SER A 291 -11.88 7.78 -1.44
CA SER A 291 -11.42 8.03 -0.08
C SER A 291 -10.30 9.07 -0.04
N VAL A 292 -9.35 8.98 -0.98
CA VAL A 292 -8.24 9.93 -1.11
C VAL A 292 -8.72 11.36 -1.33
N LEU A 293 -9.89 11.54 -1.95
CA LEU A 293 -10.46 12.87 -2.24
C LEU A 293 -10.93 13.62 -0.99
N TYR A 294 -11.10 12.91 0.14
CA TYR A 294 -11.53 13.45 1.43
C TYR A 294 -10.39 13.49 2.48
N GLU A 295 -9.16 13.23 2.08
CA GLU A 295 -7.99 13.35 2.95
C GLU A 295 -7.49 14.80 2.91
N ASP A 296 -7.99 15.64 3.84
CA ASP A 296 -7.80 17.09 3.83
C ASP A 296 -6.32 17.51 3.76
N LEU A 297 -5.45 16.79 4.49
CA LEU A 297 -4.02 17.08 4.60
C LEU A 297 -3.15 16.33 3.58
N PHE A 298 -3.77 15.58 2.67
CA PHE A 298 -3.06 14.76 1.68
C PHE A 298 -2.07 15.57 0.84
N GLN A 299 -2.53 16.72 0.32
CA GLN A 299 -1.71 17.57 -0.54
C GLN A 299 -0.59 18.31 0.19
N GLU A 300 -0.73 18.50 1.51
CA GLU A 300 0.28 19.10 2.36
C GLU A 300 1.34 18.06 2.76
N GLN A 301 0.91 16.84 3.08
CA GLN A 301 1.78 15.80 3.63
C GLN A 301 2.48 14.96 2.55
N LEU A 302 1.81 14.62 1.42
CA LEU A 302 2.40 13.78 0.38
C LEU A 302 3.75 14.28 -0.14
N PRO A 303 3.96 15.58 -0.44
CA PRO A 303 5.26 16.06 -0.90
C PRO A 303 6.40 15.88 0.10
N THR A 304 6.07 15.80 1.41
CA THR A 304 7.09 15.63 2.45
C THR A 304 7.65 14.20 2.52
N LEU A 305 6.96 13.25 1.90
CA LEU A 305 7.44 11.88 1.70
C LEU A 305 8.38 11.77 0.50
N ASP A 306 8.52 12.84 -0.30
CA ASP A 306 9.36 12.97 -1.51
C ASP A 306 9.23 11.76 -2.46
N PRO A 307 8.00 11.39 -2.91
CA PRO A 307 7.78 10.15 -3.63
C PRO A 307 8.36 10.19 -5.05
N ASP A 308 9.15 9.17 -5.41
CA ASP A 308 9.56 8.89 -6.79
C ASP A 308 8.48 8.10 -7.53
N VAL A 309 7.73 7.29 -6.78
CA VAL A 309 6.61 6.53 -7.31
C VAL A 309 5.47 6.44 -6.29
N VAL A 310 4.24 6.61 -6.80
CA VAL A 310 3.01 6.31 -6.05
C VAL A 310 2.33 5.10 -6.69
N ILE A 311 2.16 4.03 -5.92
CA ILE A 311 1.40 2.85 -6.32
C ILE A 311 -0.01 3.00 -5.78
N ILE A 312 -1.04 2.83 -6.63
CA ILE A 312 -2.45 2.95 -6.24
C ILE A 312 -3.12 1.58 -6.37
N ASP A 313 -3.41 0.94 -5.22
CA ASP A 313 -3.96 -0.41 -5.12
C ASP A 313 -5.36 -0.39 -4.46
N PHE A 314 -6.31 0.28 -5.12
CA PHE A 314 -7.73 0.27 -4.81
C PHE A 314 -8.51 -0.56 -5.84
N GLY A 315 -9.82 -0.57 -5.73
CA GLY A 315 -10.75 -1.22 -6.65
C GLY A 315 -11.63 -2.24 -5.95
N THR A 316 -11.10 -3.00 -4.99
CA THR A 316 -11.85 -4.04 -4.28
C THR A 316 -13.17 -3.51 -3.74
N ASN A 317 -13.14 -2.44 -2.95
CA ASN A 317 -14.33 -1.88 -2.33
C ASN A 317 -15.15 -1.01 -3.28
N ASP A 318 -14.57 -0.60 -4.41
CA ASP A 318 -15.23 0.26 -5.39
C ASP A 318 -16.35 -0.46 -6.14
N TYR A 319 -16.23 -1.79 -6.32
CA TYR A 319 -17.25 -2.59 -7.03
C TYR A 319 -17.67 -3.90 -6.33
N LEU A 320 -17.16 -4.19 -5.11
CA LEU A 320 -17.45 -5.44 -4.39
C LEU A 320 -18.94 -5.73 -4.20
N TYR A 321 -19.76 -4.70 -4.03
CA TYR A 321 -21.17 -4.80 -3.71
C TYR A 321 -22.08 -4.47 -4.88
N ASP A 322 -21.53 -4.18 -6.04
CA ASP A 322 -22.24 -3.70 -7.21
C ASP A 322 -22.36 -4.79 -8.30
N ASP A 323 -23.37 -4.66 -9.14
CA ASP A 323 -23.60 -5.57 -10.27
C ASP A 323 -22.84 -5.14 -11.55
N SER A 324 -22.09 -4.04 -11.49
CA SER A 324 -21.28 -3.49 -12.58
C SER A 324 -20.28 -2.46 -12.03
N ILE A 325 -19.26 -2.15 -12.82
CA ILE A 325 -18.37 -1.01 -12.53
C ILE A 325 -19.21 0.29 -12.64
N LYS A 326 -19.19 1.12 -11.59
CA LYS A 326 -19.89 2.41 -11.57
C LYS A 326 -19.28 3.38 -12.58
N THR A 327 -20.14 4.18 -13.22
CA THR A 327 -19.70 5.15 -14.23
C THR A 327 -18.87 6.29 -13.66
N ASP A 328 -19.02 6.62 -12.38
CA ASP A 328 -18.27 7.67 -11.69
C ASP A 328 -16.89 7.20 -11.19
N LEU A 329 -16.62 5.89 -11.21
CA LEU A 329 -15.32 5.34 -10.79
C LEU A 329 -14.17 5.85 -11.67
N ASP A 330 -14.38 5.95 -12.99
CA ASP A 330 -13.40 6.57 -13.90
C ASP A 330 -13.01 7.98 -13.41
N THR A 331 -14.00 8.80 -13.09
CA THR A 331 -13.79 10.16 -12.59
C THR A 331 -13.04 10.17 -11.26
N GLN A 332 -13.37 9.28 -10.32
CA GLN A 332 -12.72 9.21 -9.01
C GLN A 332 -11.25 8.81 -9.13
N ILE A 333 -10.93 7.85 -10.01
CA ILE A 333 -9.55 7.44 -10.28
C ILE A 333 -8.75 8.62 -10.88
N VAL A 334 -9.34 9.30 -11.87
CA VAL A 334 -8.71 10.46 -12.53
C VAL A 334 -8.46 11.59 -11.53
N GLN A 335 -9.44 11.92 -10.70
CA GLN A 335 -9.29 12.95 -9.66
C GLN A 335 -8.19 12.59 -8.65
N THR A 336 -8.07 11.31 -8.29
CA THR A 336 -6.97 10.82 -7.41
C THR A 336 -5.61 11.03 -8.07
N ILE A 337 -5.44 10.68 -9.36
CA ILE A 337 -4.22 10.93 -10.11
C ILE A 337 -3.88 12.42 -10.17
N GLN A 338 -4.88 13.25 -10.48
CA GLN A 338 -4.71 14.71 -10.57
C GLN A 338 -4.33 15.32 -9.22
N ARG A 339 -4.92 14.84 -8.13
CA ARG A 339 -4.62 15.28 -6.76
C ARG A 339 -3.17 14.99 -6.37
N ILE A 340 -2.65 13.82 -6.73
CA ILE A 340 -1.25 13.45 -6.53
C ILE A 340 -0.34 14.37 -7.35
N ARG A 341 -0.57 14.49 -8.65
CA ARG A 341 0.27 15.29 -9.55
C ARG A 341 0.22 16.79 -9.28
N ALA A 342 -0.85 17.29 -8.66
CA ALA A 342 -0.94 18.70 -8.28
C ALA A 342 0.17 19.13 -7.30
N VAL A 343 0.68 18.20 -6.50
CA VAL A 343 1.70 18.48 -5.46
C VAL A 343 3.02 17.73 -5.69
N THR A 344 3.00 16.67 -6.52
CA THR A 344 4.17 15.90 -6.94
C THR A 344 4.13 15.69 -8.46
N PRO A 345 4.41 16.74 -9.28
CA PRO A 345 4.14 16.73 -10.72
C PRO A 345 5.00 15.73 -11.51
N ASP A 346 6.19 15.42 -11.04
CA ASP A 346 7.15 14.55 -11.72
C ASP A 346 7.06 13.08 -11.25
N VAL A 347 6.15 12.76 -10.31
CA VAL A 347 6.03 11.43 -9.74
C VAL A 347 5.56 10.41 -10.77
N SER A 348 6.19 9.24 -10.80
CA SER A 348 5.65 8.08 -11.51
C SER A 348 4.44 7.53 -10.76
N ILE A 349 3.36 7.21 -11.47
CA ILE A 349 2.17 6.59 -10.88
C ILE A 349 2.00 5.20 -11.47
N ILE A 350 1.86 4.18 -10.62
CA ILE A 350 1.54 2.81 -11.03
C ILE A 350 0.15 2.48 -10.49
N LEU A 351 -0.79 2.23 -11.41
CA LEU A 351 -2.12 1.73 -11.08
C LEU A 351 -2.07 0.20 -10.95
N THR A 352 -2.89 -0.36 -10.07
CA THR A 352 -3.02 -1.82 -9.98
C THR A 352 -4.46 -2.23 -10.27
N SER A 353 -4.65 -3.41 -10.86
CA SER A 353 -5.97 -4.06 -10.89
C SER A 353 -6.14 -4.98 -9.68
N THR A 354 -7.38 -5.38 -9.39
CA THR A 354 -7.69 -6.32 -8.30
C THR A 354 -7.48 -7.76 -8.77
N GLN A 355 -7.37 -8.72 -7.83
CA GLN A 355 -7.49 -10.14 -8.13
C GLN A 355 -8.93 -10.51 -8.48
N ASP A 356 -9.12 -11.74 -9.00
CA ASP A 356 -10.44 -12.37 -9.04
C ASP A 356 -11.05 -12.46 -7.63
N MET A 357 -12.34 -12.24 -7.50
CA MET A 357 -13.01 -12.21 -6.19
C MET A 357 -14.34 -12.97 -6.21
N TYR A 358 -14.73 -13.42 -5.03
CA TYR A 358 -16.05 -14.01 -4.77
C TYR A 358 -16.75 -13.24 -3.67
N TRP A 359 -18.01 -12.89 -3.90
CA TRP A 359 -18.85 -12.30 -2.87
C TRP A 359 -20.07 -13.18 -2.64
N LYS A 360 -20.31 -13.57 -1.38
CA LYS A 360 -21.41 -14.48 -0.98
C LYS A 360 -21.43 -15.80 -1.78
N GLY A 361 -20.27 -16.29 -2.18
CA GLY A 361 -20.11 -17.55 -2.91
C GLY A 361 -20.33 -17.43 -4.42
N GLU A 362 -20.53 -16.23 -4.95
CA GLU A 362 -20.63 -15.95 -6.39
C GLU A 362 -19.37 -15.24 -6.88
N ASN A 363 -18.85 -15.63 -8.05
CA ASN A 363 -17.71 -14.96 -8.65
C ASN A 363 -18.11 -13.58 -9.17
N LEU A 364 -17.32 -12.55 -8.83
CA LEU A 364 -17.51 -11.20 -9.32
C LEU A 364 -16.92 -11.09 -10.73
N LEU A 365 -17.77 -10.98 -11.72
CA LEU A 365 -17.35 -11.00 -13.14
C LEU A 365 -16.71 -9.69 -13.62
N HIS A 366 -16.74 -8.63 -12.78
CA HIS A 366 -16.30 -7.28 -13.14
C HIS A 366 -14.80 -7.04 -12.99
N GLY A 367 -14.01 -8.00 -12.50
CA GLY A 367 -12.56 -7.86 -12.38
C GLY A 367 -11.88 -7.60 -13.73
N GLU A 368 -12.34 -8.26 -14.80
CA GLU A 368 -11.87 -7.99 -16.16
C GLU A 368 -12.26 -6.58 -16.65
N ASP A 369 -13.47 -6.13 -16.33
CA ASP A 369 -13.95 -4.80 -16.73
C ASP A 369 -13.18 -3.71 -15.97
N PHE A 370 -12.84 -3.96 -14.70
CA PHE A 370 -11.98 -3.07 -13.92
C PHE A 370 -10.55 -3.03 -14.48
N SER A 371 -9.95 -4.17 -14.85
CA SER A 371 -8.65 -4.21 -15.53
C SER A 371 -8.67 -3.34 -16.81
N LYS A 372 -9.71 -3.48 -17.66
CA LYS A 372 -9.87 -2.64 -18.86
C LYS A 372 -10.01 -1.15 -18.56
N LEU A 373 -10.74 -0.80 -17.50
CA LEU A 373 -10.88 0.59 -17.06
C LEU A 373 -9.52 1.16 -16.67
N ILE A 374 -8.74 0.44 -15.85
CA ILE A 374 -7.41 0.86 -15.41
C ILE A 374 -6.45 1.00 -16.61
N HIS A 375 -6.47 0.08 -17.58
CA HIS A 375 -5.72 0.22 -18.83
C HIS A 375 -6.07 1.50 -19.60
N SER A 376 -7.36 1.79 -19.73
CA SER A 376 -7.84 3.01 -20.40
C SER A 376 -7.34 4.28 -19.70
N ILE A 377 -7.38 4.30 -18.37
CA ILE A 377 -6.92 5.43 -17.56
C ILE A 377 -5.40 5.57 -17.62
N ALA A 378 -4.66 4.46 -17.47
CA ALA A 378 -3.19 4.45 -17.57
C ALA A 378 -2.73 5.06 -18.91
N LYS A 379 -3.41 4.70 -20.01
CA LYS A 379 -3.14 5.27 -21.34
C LYS A 379 -3.42 6.77 -21.43
N ARG A 380 -4.57 7.22 -20.89
CA ARG A 380 -5.01 8.63 -20.97
C ARG A 380 -4.19 9.56 -20.08
N TYR A 381 -3.72 9.04 -18.97
CA TYR A 381 -3.07 9.83 -17.93
C TYR A 381 -1.61 9.45 -17.70
N ASP A 382 -0.99 8.75 -18.66
CA ASP A 382 0.43 8.42 -18.64
C ASP A 382 0.89 7.80 -17.31
N CYS A 383 0.28 6.65 -16.95
CA CYS A 383 0.60 5.88 -15.76
C CYS A 383 1.15 4.51 -16.13
N GLY A 384 1.99 3.95 -15.26
CA GLY A 384 2.32 2.53 -15.27
C GLY A 384 1.14 1.68 -14.79
N LEU A 385 1.19 0.39 -15.04
CA LEU A 385 0.13 -0.55 -14.67
C LEU A 385 0.71 -1.90 -14.24
N PHE A 386 0.38 -2.34 -13.03
CA PHE A 386 0.56 -3.71 -12.56
C PHE A 386 -0.79 -4.43 -12.64
N ASP A 387 -1.02 -5.18 -13.73
CA ASP A 387 -2.31 -5.83 -13.97
C ASP A 387 -2.43 -7.16 -13.20
N TRP A 388 -2.63 -7.01 -11.90
CA TRP A 388 -2.72 -8.12 -10.97
C TRP A 388 -3.84 -9.13 -11.31
N TYR A 389 -4.93 -8.67 -11.94
CA TYR A 389 -6.02 -9.54 -12.35
C TYR A 389 -5.52 -10.67 -13.28
N TRP A 390 -4.80 -10.32 -14.33
CA TRP A 390 -4.30 -11.29 -15.28
C TRP A 390 -3.07 -12.05 -14.77
N ILE A 391 -2.18 -11.39 -14.03
CA ILE A 391 -1.02 -12.02 -13.41
C ILE A 391 -1.47 -13.12 -12.43
N SER A 392 -2.50 -12.86 -11.60
CA SER A 392 -3.03 -13.81 -10.62
C SER A 392 -3.89 -14.93 -11.23
N GLY A 393 -4.06 -14.94 -12.57
CA GLY A 393 -4.73 -15.99 -13.31
C GLY A 393 -6.09 -15.60 -13.91
N GLY A 394 -6.64 -14.40 -13.61
CA GLY A 394 -7.91 -13.93 -14.15
C GLY A 394 -9.11 -14.64 -13.52
N ARG A 395 -10.17 -14.74 -14.30
CA ARG A 395 -11.50 -15.19 -13.88
C ARG A 395 -11.52 -16.59 -13.25
N THR A 396 -12.25 -16.74 -12.15
CA THR A 396 -12.50 -17.99 -11.40
C THR A 396 -11.26 -18.60 -10.72
N THR A 397 -10.18 -17.85 -10.60
CA THR A 397 -8.94 -18.37 -10.01
C THR A 397 -8.86 -18.24 -8.50
N MET A 398 -9.63 -17.35 -7.87
CA MET A 398 -9.64 -17.19 -6.42
C MET A 398 -9.90 -18.51 -5.67
N SER A 399 -10.76 -19.38 -6.20
CA SER A 399 -11.00 -20.71 -5.61
C SER A 399 -9.73 -21.57 -5.58
N ARG A 400 -8.87 -21.47 -6.60
CA ARG A 400 -7.58 -22.18 -6.64
C ARG A 400 -6.59 -21.60 -5.64
N TRP A 401 -6.58 -20.27 -5.49
CA TRP A 401 -5.79 -19.60 -4.44
C TRP A 401 -6.20 -20.07 -3.04
N GLN A 402 -7.52 -20.23 -2.80
CA GLN A 402 -8.06 -20.77 -1.53
C GLN A 402 -7.66 -22.25 -1.33
N GLU A 403 -7.83 -23.11 -2.34
CA GLU A 403 -7.45 -24.53 -2.27
C GLU A 403 -5.98 -24.73 -1.89
N LYS A 404 -5.11 -23.82 -2.30
CA LYS A 404 -3.66 -23.86 -2.05
C LYS A 404 -3.25 -23.01 -0.83
N SER A 405 -4.22 -22.52 -0.05
CA SER A 405 -3.99 -21.70 1.15
C SER A 405 -3.28 -20.36 0.89
N TYR A 406 -3.39 -19.83 -0.33
CA TYR A 406 -2.90 -18.48 -0.68
C TYR A 406 -3.99 -17.41 -0.56
N ALA A 407 -5.26 -17.79 -0.37
CA ALA A 407 -6.36 -16.86 -0.13
C ALA A 407 -7.21 -17.31 1.06
N ASN A 408 -7.86 -16.33 1.68
CA ASN A 408 -8.76 -16.54 2.80
C ASN A 408 -10.11 -17.11 2.34
N PRO A 409 -10.86 -17.77 3.24
CA PRO A 409 -12.18 -18.33 2.93
C PRO A 409 -13.24 -17.31 2.51
N ASP A 410 -13.02 -16.02 2.75
CA ASP A 410 -13.94 -14.94 2.39
C ASP A 410 -14.05 -14.72 0.86
N GLY A 411 -13.08 -15.23 0.09
CA GLY A 411 -13.05 -15.09 -1.37
C GLY A 411 -12.62 -13.73 -1.87
N ILE A 412 -12.11 -12.86 -0.98
CA ILE A 412 -11.70 -11.49 -1.29
C ILE A 412 -10.22 -11.30 -0.97
N HIS A 413 -9.83 -11.59 0.28
CA HIS A 413 -8.49 -11.34 0.78
C HIS A 413 -7.55 -12.52 0.53
N LEU A 414 -6.30 -12.21 0.22
CA LEU A 414 -5.25 -13.21 0.21
C LEU A 414 -4.88 -13.60 1.66
N SER A 415 -4.29 -14.77 1.83
CA SER A 415 -3.66 -15.14 3.09
C SER A 415 -2.32 -14.38 3.27
N PRO A 416 -1.70 -14.39 4.46
CA PRO A 416 -0.35 -13.85 4.62
C PRO A 416 0.65 -14.40 3.60
N LYS A 417 0.56 -15.71 3.28
CA LYS A 417 1.38 -16.38 2.25
C LYS A 417 1.09 -15.80 0.86
N GLY A 418 -0.18 -15.56 0.53
CA GLY A 418 -0.59 -15.01 -0.76
C GLY A 418 -0.18 -13.55 -0.93
N TYR A 419 -0.28 -12.74 0.13
CA TYR A 419 0.17 -11.35 0.09
C TYR A 419 1.68 -11.22 -0.07
N ARG A 420 2.48 -12.07 0.60
CA ARG A 420 3.93 -12.08 0.38
C ARG A 420 4.27 -12.46 -1.06
N LEU A 421 3.58 -13.46 -1.63
CA LEU A 421 3.76 -13.81 -3.04
C LEU A 421 3.39 -12.64 -3.98
N LYS A 422 2.29 -11.91 -3.71
CA LYS A 422 1.94 -10.69 -4.47
C LYS A 422 3.07 -9.66 -4.38
N GLY A 423 3.68 -9.50 -3.19
CA GLY A 423 4.82 -8.60 -2.99
C GLY A 423 6.06 -9.02 -3.78
N ASP A 424 6.39 -10.31 -3.78
CA ASP A 424 7.49 -10.84 -4.56
C ASP A 424 7.25 -10.64 -6.07
N LEU A 425 6.03 -10.90 -6.55
CA LEU A 425 5.66 -10.72 -7.95
C LEU A 425 5.67 -9.25 -8.38
N LEU A 426 5.22 -8.31 -7.53
CA LEU A 426 5.33 -6.88 -7.84
C LEU A 426 6.80 -6.44 -7.94
N THR A 427 7.66 -6.90 -7.02
CA THR A 427 9.09 -6.60 -7.08
C THR A 427 9.73 -7.20 -8.34
N ASP A 428 9.42 -8.46 -8.68
CA ASP A 428 9.89 -9.11 -9.90
C ASP A 428 9.43 -8.37 -11.17
N ALA A 429 8.17 -7.89 -11.17
CA ALA A 429 7.66 -7.08 -12.29
C ALA A 429 8.46 -5.79 -12.47
N MET A 430 8.83 -5.10 -11.39
CA MET A 430 9.70 -3.90 -11.45
C MET A 430 11.06 -4.25 -12.07
N ILE A 431 11.74 -5.30 -11.60
CA ILE A 431 13.04 -5.75 -12.10
C ILE A 431 12.97 -6.16 -13.57
N ARG A 432 11.97 -6.95 -13.94
CA ARG A 432 11.82 -7.43 -15.33
C ARG A 432 11.51 -6.28 -16.29
N THR A 433 10.78 -5.28 -15.82
CA THR A 433 10.49 -4.09 -16.64
C THR A 433 11.74 -3.23 -16.83
N GLU A 434 12.56 -3.05 -15.79
CA GLU A 434 13.86 -2.41 -15.92
C GLU A 434 14.73 -3.11 -16.98
N ALA A 435 14.90 -4.43 -16.85
CA ALA A 435 15.68 -5.22 -17.79
C ALA A 435 15.11 -5.17 -19.24
N TRP A 436 13.79 -5.02 -19.38
CA TRP A 436 13.16 -4.82 -20.69
C TRP A 436 13.47 -3.43 -21.25
N LEU A 437 13.40 -2.38 -20.41
CA LEU A 437 13.73 -1.00 -20.79
C LEU A 437 15.18 -0.86 -21.26
N GLU A 438 16.11 -1.53 -20.60
CA GLU A 438 17.53 -1.56 -21.00
C GLU A 438 17.74 -2.24 -22.36
N LYS A 439 17.07 -3.39 -22.59
CA LYS A 439 17.18 -4.16 -23.83
C LYS A 439 16.45 -3.51 -25.01
N ASN A 440 15.49 -2.64 -24.74
CA ASN A 440 14.65 -1.99 -25.75
C ASN A 440 14.71 -0.46 -25.64
N PRO A 441 15.88 0.19 -25.86
CA PRO A 441 16.04 1.63 -25.67
C PRO A 441 15.13 2.47 -26.57
N ALA A 442 14.72 1.94 -27.72
CA ALA A 442 13.76 2.58 -28.65
C ALA A 442 12.30 2.16 -28.40
N GLY A 443 12.04 1.26 -27.45
CA GLY A 443 10.69 0.81 -27.13
C GLY A 443 9.95 1.84 -26.27
N ASP A 444 8.88 2.43 -26.79
CA ASP A 444 8.12 3.48 -26.12
C ASP A 444 6.93 2.94 -25.29
N SER A 445 6.52 1.70 -25.51
CA SER A 445 5.40 1.09 -24.80
C SER A 445 5.61 -0.41 -24.57
N LEU A 446 5.04 -0.91 -23.48
CA LEU A 446 4.98 -2.33 -23.11
C LEU A 446 3.57 -2.64 -22.63
N VAL A 447 2.76 -3.26 -23.46
CA VAL A 447 1.35 -3.58 -23.16
C VAL A 447 1.02 -4.96 -23.67
N PHE A 448 0.36 -5.78 -22.84
CA PHE A 448 -0.12 -7.10 -23.23
C PHE A 448 -1.56 -7.05 -23.73
N ASN A 449 -1.88 -7.99 -24.65
CA ASN A 449 -3.24 -8.21 -25.11
C ASN A 449 -3.81 -9.48 -24.45
N PHE A 450 -4.91 -9.31 -23.73
CA PHE A 450 -5.57 -10.39 -22.99
C PHE A 450 -6.82 -10.94 -23.68
N ASP A 451 -7.14 -10.55 -24.91
CA ASP A 451 -8.37 -10.97 -25.60
C ASP A 451 -8.45 -12.48 -25.76
N SER A 452 -7.33 -13.14 -26.10
CA SER A 452 -7.29 -14.59 -26.31
C SER A 452 -7.55 -15.36 -25.01
N ILE A 453 -6.88 -14.98 -23.91
CA ILE A 453 -7.08 -15.63 -22.60
C ILE A 453 -8.47 -15.34 -22.05
N SER A 454 -8.97 -14.11 -22.20
CA SER A 454 -10.33 -13.71 -21.85
C SER A 454 -11.36 -14.55 -22.59
N ALA A 455 -11.21 -14.73 -23.92
CA ALA A 455 -12.10 -15.55 -24.73
C ALA A 455 -12.12 -17.02 -24.29
N VAL A 456 -10.96 -17.59 -23.93
CA VAL A 456 -10.87 -18.95 -23.39
C VAL A 456 -11.57 -19.06 -22.05
N GLN A 457 -11.31 -18.13 -21.11
CA GLN A 457 -11.92 -18.15 -19.79
C GLN A 457 -13.43 -17.97 -19.84
N LYS A 458 -13.95 -17.11 -20.73
CA LYS A 458 -15.40 -16.93 -20.94
C LYS A 458 -16.08 -18.19 -21.49
N LYS A 459 -15.40 -18.99 -22.32
CA LYS A 459 -15.92 -20.26 -22.82
C LYS A 459 -15.96 -21.35 -21.75
N LEU A 460 -15.00 -21.34 -20.81
CA LEU A 460 -14.95 -22.29 -19.69
C LEU A 460 -16.08 -22.05 -18.67
N ILE A 461 -16.63 -20.83 -18.63
CA ILE A 461 -17.82 -20.51 -17.85
C ILE A 461 -19.02 -20.94 -18.71
N LEU A 462 -19.55 -22.13 -18.43
CA LEU A 462 -20.81 -22.57 -19.03
C LEU A 462 -21.87 -21.47 -18.79
N PRO A 463 -22.60 -21.07 -19.85
CA PRO A 463 -23.76 -20.18 -19.69
C PRO A 463 -24.65 -20.70 -18.55
N ASP A 464 -25.23 -19.80 -17.76
CA ASP A 464 -26.12 -20.17 -16.63
C ASP A 464 -27.24 -21.13 -17.03
N SER A 465 -27.66 -21.11 -18.30
CA SER A 465 -28.60 -22.06 -18.90
C SER A 465 -28.05 -23.50 -19.02
N LEU A 466 -26.72 -23.67 -19.04
CA LEU A 466 -26.03 -24.98 -19.11
C LEU A 466 -25.38 -25.35 -17.77
N ARG A 467 -25.22 -24.44 -16.82
CA ARG A 467 -25.05 -24.84 -15.44
C ARG A 467 -26.34 -25.57 -15.09
N LYS A 468 -26.30 -26.91 -15.18
CA LYS A 468 -27.35 -27.74 -14.58
C LYS A 468 -27.59 -27.08 -13.24
N ASN A 469 -28.81 -26.51 -13.05
CA ASN A 469 -29.23 -25.99 -11.75
C ASN A 469 -28.57 -26.92 -10.75
N PRO A 470 -27.81 -26.44 -9.75
CA PRO A 470 -27.51 -27.31 -8.68
C PRO A 470 -28.88 -27.77 -8.22
N THR A 471 -29.32 -28.89 -8.84
CA THR A 471 -30.42 -29.68 -8.35
C THR A 471 -29.96 -29.89 -6.94
N GLY A 472 -30.64 -29.16 -6.01
CA GLY A 472 -30.23 -29.15 -4.65
C GLY A 472 -29.90 -30.60 -4.31
N THR A 473 -28.64 -30.89 -4.06
CA THR A 473 -28.21 -32.21 -3.58
C THR A 473 -28.73 -32.34 -2.15
N GLY A 474 -30.02 -32.13 -1.96
CA GLY A 474 -30.76 -32.09 -0.73
C GLY A 474 -32.22 -32.48 -0.94
N THR A 475 -32.82 -33.03 0.07
CA THR A 475 -34.25 -33.34 0.08
C THR A 475 -35.06 -32.06 -0.07
N LYS A 476 -35.92 -31.96 -1.10
CA LYS A 476 -36.86 -30.84 -1.29
C LYS A 476 -37.86 -30.80 -0.13
N VAL A 477 -37.95 -29.68 0.54
CA VAL A 477 -38.88 -29.42 1.64
C VAL A 477 -39.76 -28.22 1.27
N ILE A 478 -41.06 -28.33 1.47
CA ILE A 478 -41.98 -27.19 1.40
C ILE A 478 -42.11 -26.65 2.82
N TYR A 479 -41.57 -25.47 3.05
CA TYR A 479 -41.63 -24.79 4.33
C TYR A 479 -42.73 -23.76 4.35
N THR A 480 -43.61 -23.80 5.36
CA THR A 480 -44.63 -22.78 5.59
C THR A 480 -44.10 -21.74 6.55
N VAL A 481 -43.97 -20.50 6.11
CA VAL A 481 -43.50 -19.36 6.90
C VAL A 481 -44.36 -19.13 8.12
N LYS A 482 -43.72 -19.05 9.29
CA LYS A 482 -44.37 -18.81 10.58
C LYS A 482 -44.17 -17.37 11.03
N ARG A 483 -44.93 -16.92 12.01
CA ARG A 483 -44.73 -15.60 12.64
C ARG A 483 -43.34 -15.49 13.25
N GLY A 484 -42.59 -14.45 12.87
CA GLY A 484 -41.24 -14.21 13.32
C GLY A 484 -40.14 -14.82 12.43
N ASP A 485 -40.52 -15.58 11.36
CA ASP A 485 -39.53 -16.10 10.43
C ASP A 485 -38.94 -14.99 9.54
N THR A 486 -37.67 -15.12 9.26
CA THR A 486 -36.95 -14.35 8.24
C THR A 486 -36.31 -15.29 7.22
N LEU A 487 -36.07 -14.83 6.00
CA LEU A 487 -35.35 -15.63 4.99
C LEU A 487 -33.98 -16.09 5.52
N GLY A 488 -33.30 -15.25 6.30
CA GLY A 488 -32.01 -15.60 6.94
C GLY A 488 -32.14 -16.74 7.96
N GLY A 489 -33.15 -16.70 8.84
CA GLY A 489 -33.44 -17.76 9.81
C GLY A 489 -33.80 -19.08 9.14
N ILE A 490 -34.63 -19.04 8.08
CA ILE A 490 -35.01 -20.23 7.30
C ILE A 490 -33.77 -20.80 6.57
N ALA A 491 -32.94 -19.93 5.98
CA ALA A 491 -31.71 -20.32 5.28
C ALA A 491 -30.74 -21.04 6.24
N HIS A 492 -30.52 -20.49 7.42
CA HIS A 492 -29.70 -21.10 8.47
C HIS A 492 -30.24 -22.47 8.90
N LYS A 493 -31.54 -22.56 9.14
CA LYS A 493 -32.22 -23.81 9.57
C LYS A 493 -32.05 -24.96 8.58
N TYR A 494 -32.00 -24.68 7.28
CA TYR A 494 -31.92 -25.69 6.23
C TYR A 494 -30.53 -25.81 5.60
N GLY A 495 -29.54 -25.06 6.10
CA GLY A 495 -28.17 -25.07 5.61
C GLY A 495 -28.03 -24.57 4.17
N CYS A 496 -28.86 -23.60 3.77
CA CYS A 496 -28.83 -22.96 2.46
C CYS A 496 -28.66 -21.42 2.62
N THR A 497 -28.56 -20.71 1.52
CA THR A 497 -28.46 -19.23 1.53
C THR A 497 -29.81 -18.57 1.23
N VAL A 498 -29.97 -17.29 1.65
CA VAL A 498 -31.13 -16.48 1.32
C VAL A 498 -31.33 -16.38 -0.19
N SER A 499 -30.25 -16.18 -0.96
CA SER A 499 -30.27 -16.15 -2.42
C SER A 499 -30.79 -17.46 -3.02
N GLN A 500 -30.41 -18.61 -2.47
CA GLN A 500 -30.94 -19.90 -2.90
C GLN A 500 -32.45 -20.01 -2.66
N ILE A 501 -32.94 -19.63 -1.48
CA ILE A 501 -34.38 -19.61 -1.19
C ILE A 501 -35.11 -18.68 -2.16
N LYS A 502 -34.60 -17.49 -2.39
CA LYS A 502 -35.16 -16.52 -3.34
C LYS A 502 -35.23 -17.12 -4.75
N LYS A 503 -34.14 -17.70 -5.24
CA LYS A 503 -34.06 -18.33 -6.57
C LYS A 503 -35.05 -19.49 -6.71
N TRP A 504 -35.14 -20.38 -5.71
CA TRP A 504 -36.07 -21.51 -5.74
C TRP A 504 -37.54 -21.12 -5.74
N ASN A 505 -37.87 -19.91 -5.26
CA ASN A 505 -39.23 -19.42 -5.08
C ASN A 505 -39.59 -18.20 -5.94
N GLY A 506 -38.67 -17.76 -6.83
CA GLY A 506 -38.91 -16.59 -7.69
C GLY A 506 -39.10 -15.27 -6.92
N LEU A 507 -38.50 -15.13 -5.73
CA LEU A 507 -38.63 -13.94 -4.89
C LEU A 507 -37.69 -12.82 -5.36
N ARG A 508 -38.21 -11.65 -5.64
CA ARG A 508 -37.44 -10.45 -6.03
C ARG A 508 -36.92 -9.64 -4.81
N GLY A 509 -37.52 -9.82 -3.62
CA GLY A 509 -37.19 -9.12 -2.38
C GLY A 509 -37.05 -10.07 -1.21
N ASP A 510 -36.73 -9.54 0.00
CA ASP A 510 -36.55 -10.33 1.22
C ASP A 510 -37.86 -10.48 2.03
N MET A 511 -38.93 -9.84 1.59
CA MET A 511 -40.20 -9.85 2.28
C MET A 511 -40.94 -11.19 2.08
N ILE A 512 -41.25 -11.87 3.17
CA ILE A 512 -42.05 -13.10 3.20
C ILE A 512 -43.28 -12.90 4.12
N ARG A 513 -44.36 -13.66 3.86
CA ARG A 513 -45.61 -13.53 4.61
C ARG A 513 -45.89 -14.79 5.40
N VAL A 514 -46.45 -14.66 6.60
CA VAL A 514 -46.92 -15.80 7.39
C VAL A 514 -47.92 -16.63 6.59
N GLY A 515 -47.72 -17.94 6.57
CA GLY A 515 -48.48 -18.87 5.73
C GLY A 515 -47.94 -19.06 4.31
N GLN A 516 -46.99 -18.26 3.84
CA GLN A 516 -46.37 -18.45 2.54
C GLN A 516 -45.59 -19.78 2.50
N LYS A 517 -45.77 -20.54 1.43
CA LYS A 517 -45.05 -21.78 1.19
C LYS A 517 -43.78 -21.51 0.41
N LEU A 518 -42.62 -21.89 0.96
CA LEU A 518 -41.31 -21.75 0.33
C LEU A 518 -40.73 -23.12 0.03
N ILE A 519 -40.21 -23.30 -1.17
CA ILE A 519 -39.39 -24.46 -1.54
C ILE A 519 -37.99 -24.23 -0.97
N VAL A 520 -37.51 -25.20 -0.19
CA VAL A 520 -36.16 -25.20 0.40
C VAL A 520 -35.54 -26.57 0.19
N TYR A 521 -34.26 -26.62 -0.14
CA TYR A 521 -33.54 -27.90 -0.24
C TYR A 521 -32.61 -28.07 0.96
N LYS A 522 -32.83 -29.12 1.76
CA LYS A 522 -32.03 -29.44 2.93
C LYS A 522 -30.77 -30.17 2.51
N LYS A 523 -29.59 -29.67 2.86
CA LYS A 523 -28.34 -30.40 2.64
C LYS A 523 -28.34 -31.72 3.43
N PRO A 524 -27.79 -32.83 2.86
CA PRO A 524 -27.54 -34.04 3.62
C PRO A 524 -26.64 -33.67 4.80
N GLY A 525 -27.06 -34.04 6.02
CA GLY A 525 -26.25 -33.76 7.22
C GLY A 525 -24.90 -34.47 7.13
N ARG A 526 -23.83 -33.76 7.41
CA ARG A 526 -22.58 -34.42 7.82
C ARG A 526 -22.91 -35.17 9.14
N ARG A 527 -22.77 -36.50 9.12
CA ARG A 527 -22.69 -37.31 10.34
C ARG A 527 -21.44 -36.98 11.12
#